data_4b6d6d066efda8a3d16de2a2137d40ab
#
_entry.id   4b6d6d066efda8a3d16de2a2137d40ab
#
_cell.length_a   1.000
_cell.length_b   1.000
_cell.length_c   1.000
_cell.angle_alpha   90.00
_cell.angle_beta   90.00
_cell.angle_gamma   90.00
#
_symmetry.space_group_name_H-M   'P 1'
#
loop_
_entity.id
_entity.type
_entity.pdbx_description
1 polymer ?
#
loop_
_entity_poly.entity_id
_entity_poly.type
_entity_poly.pdbx_seq_one_letter_code
_entity_poly.pdbx_strand_id
1 'polypeptide(L)'
;IHVSNFRKVKRIDTVIETFAKVHESIPSKLILLGDGPELIDMRHKARELDVETHVLFLGKQNDVSAFYQLSDLVLLLSEKESFGLTLLEAMKTGVLPIGSHAGGIKEVIRHEETGFIVDIGDSTQAAKYAIKLLSNPELYQKMQSQMLKDIEARFSSDLITDQYENYYRKMLEQGENNNES
;
A
#
# COMPACT_ATOMS: atom_id res chain seq x y z
N ILE A 1 -6.73 2.00 -5.21
CA ILE A 1 -6.98 0.65 -4.67
C ILE A 1 -6.47 0.52 -3.23
N HIS A 2 -7.14 -0.31 -2.40
CA HIS A 2 -6.65 -0.78 -1.11
C HIS A 2 -6.89 -2.30 -1.00
N VAL A 3 -5.90 -3.03 -0.49
CA VAL A 3 -5.95 -4.48 -0.33
C VAL A 3 -5.52 -4.85 1.09
N SER A 4 -6.42 -5.44 1.89
CA SER A 4 -6.08 -5.90 3.24
C SER A 4 -7.16 -6.85 3.80
N ASN A 5 -6.88 -7.44 4.98
CA ASN A 5 -7.94 -7.89 5.86
C ASN A 5 -8.55 -6.68 6.57
N PHE A 6 -9.89 -6.57 6.59
CA PHE A 6 -10.59 -5.39 7.11
C PHE A 6 -10.62 -5.41 8.64
N ARG A 7 -9.48 -5.11 9.24
CA ARG A 7 -9.28 -4.95 10.69
C ARG A 7 -9.01 -3.49 11.02
N LYS A 8 -9.35 -3.06 12.22
CA LYS A 8 -9.21 -1.68 12.70
C LYS A 8 -7.82 -1.08 12.47
N VAL A 9 -6.76 -1.87 12.67
CA VAL A 9 -5.36 -1.43 12.44
C VAL A 9 -5.05 -1.09 10.98
N LYS A 10 -5.89 -1.51 10.03
CA LYS A 10 -5.73 -1.20 8.60
C LYS A 10 -6.29 0.16 8.20
N ARG A 11 -7.01 0.82 9.12
CA ARG A 11 -7.50 2.20 8.96
C ARG A 11 -8.18 2.43 7.60
N ILE A 12 -9.12 1.54 7.25
CA ILE A 12 -9.88 1.66 5.99
C ILE A 12 -10.81 2.88 6.05
N ASP A 13 -11.21 3.29 7.23
CA ASP A 13 -11.85 4.58 7.49
C ASP A 13 -11.07 5.75 6.88
N THR A 14 -9.76 5.82 7.17
CA THR A 14 -8.85 6.84 6.63
C THR A 14 -8.69 6.71 5.10
N VAL A 15 -8.71 5.48 4.56
CA VAL A 15 -8.67 5.26 3.10
C VAL A 15 -9.92 5.82 2.43
N ILE A 16 -11.12 5.56 2.98
CA ILE A 16 -12.39 6.08 2.44
C ILE A 16 -12.46 7.60 2.58
N GLU A 17 -12.02 8.17 3.70
CA GLU A 17 -11.93 9.63 3.89
C GLU A 17 -10.97 10.30 2.90
N THR A 18 -9.82 9.65 2.64
CA THR A 18 -8.88 10.11 1.61
C THR A 18 -9.55 10.11 0.25
N PHE A 19 -10.19 8.99 -0.10
CA PHE A 19 -10.89 8.84 -1.37
C PHE A 19 -12.01 9.86 -1.56
N ALA A 20 -12.84 10.13 -0.53
CA ALA A 20 -13.91 11.11 -0.61
C ALA A 20 -13.36 12.50 -1.01
N LYS A 21 -12.27 12.95 -0.37
CA LYS A 21 -11.62 14.22 -0.70
C LYS A 21 -11.01 14.24 -2.11
N VAL A 22 -10.48 13.11 -2.58
CA VAL A 22 -9.97 12.99 -3.96
C VAL A 22 -11.14 13.08 -4.95
N HIS A 23 -12.24 12.38 -4.67
CA HIS A 23 -13.39 12.31 -5.54
C HIS A 23 -14.10 13.67 -5.73
N GLU A 24 -14.08 14.53 -4.71
CA GLU A 24 -14.56 15.94 -4.83
C GLU A 24 -13.82 16.72 -5.92
N SER A 25 -12.56 16.39 -6.18
CA SER A 25 -11.71 17.13 -7.13
C SER A 25 -11.52 16.39 -8.46
N ILE A 26 -11.51 15.06 -8.43
CA ILE A 26 -11.16 14.20 -9.58
C ILE A 26 -12.16 13.04 -9.66
N PRO A 27 -12.95 12.91 -10.74
CA PRO A 27 -13.81 11.75 -10.95
C PRO A 27 -13.00 10.45 -10.86
N SER A 28 -13.29 9.64 -9.86
CA SER A 28 -12.50 8.47 -9.52
C SER A 28 -13.35 7.34 -8.92
N LYS A 29 -12.77 6.16 -8.80
CA LYS A 29 -13.36 5.00 -8.12
C LYS A 29 -12.35 4.47 -7.10
N LEU A 30 -12.84 3.97 -5.97
CA LEU A 30 -12.04 3.25 -4.99
C LEU A 30 -12.34 1.76 -5.06
N ILE A 31 -11.32 0.95 -5.26
CA ILE A 31 -11.41 -0.51 -5.19
C ILE A 31 -10.91 -0.95 -3.81
N LEU A 32 -11.78 -1.66 -3.07
CA LEU A 32 -11.46 -2.27 -1.79
C LEU A 32 -11.51 -3.79 -1.92
N LEU A 33 -10.34 -4.42 -1.84
CA LEU A 33 -10.20 -5.88 -1.87
C LEU A 33 -9.90 -6.41 -0.47
N GLY A 34 -10.66 -7.40 -0.06
CA GLY A 34 -10.53 -8.04 1.23
C GLY A 34 -11.84 -8.17 1.97
N ASP A 35 -11.75 -8.67 3.19
CA ASP A 35 -12.89 -8.93 4.05
C ASP A 35 -12.42 -8.90 5.52
N GLY A 36 -13.37 -8.67 6.43
CA GLY A 36 -13.07 -8.66 7.87
C GLY A 36 -14.12 -7.94 8.69
N PRO A 37 -13.89 -7.85 10.02
CA PRO A 37 -14.90 -7.35 10.95
C PRO A 37 -15.34 -5.91 10.67
N GLU A 38 -14.47 -5.07 10.10
CA GLU A 38 -14.79 -3.66 9.82
C GLU A 38 -15.63 -3.45 8.53
N LEU A 39 -15.91 -4.49 7.74
CA LEU A 39 -16.57 -4.35 6.42
C LEU A 39 -17.90 -3.56 6.49
N ILE A 40 -18.73 -3.87 7.48
CA ILE A 40 -20.06 -3.23 7.62
C ILE A 40 -19.88 -1.75 7.96
N ASP A 41 -19.00 -1.43 8.92
CA ASP A 41 -18.73 -0.05 9.33
C ASP A 41 -18.14 0.77 8.19
N MET A 42 -17.28 0.16 7.36
CA MET A 42 -16.71 0.84 6.19
C MET A 42 -17.76 1.14 5.10
N ARG A 43 -18.75 0.28 4.92
CA ARG A 43 -19.90 0.58 4.05
C ARG A 43 -20.73 1.75 4.59
N HIS A 44 -20.98 1.79 5.90
CA HIS A 44 -21.64 2.93 6.55
C HIS A 44 -20.81 4.22 6.37
N LYS A 45 -19.51 4.15 6.59
CA LYS A 45 -18.60 5.29 6.38
C LYS A 45 -18.65 5.84 4.95
N ALA A 46 -18.69 4.97 3.95
CA ALA A 46 -18.82 5.38 2.55
C ALA A 46 -20.16 6.10 2.26
N ARG A 47 -21.25 5.69 2.92
CA ARG A 47 -22.56 6.38 2.85
C ARG A 47 -22.53 7.73 3.52
N GLU A 48 -21.98 7.81 4.74
CA GLU A 48 -21.85 9.07 5.49
C GLU A 48 -21.10 10.14 4.72
N LEU A 49 -20.17 9.71 3.85
CA LEU A 49 -19.36 10.60 3.01
C LEU A 49 -19.91 10.76 1.58
N ASP A 50 -21.11 10.25 1.30
CA ASP A 50 -21.78 10.31 -0.01
C ASP A 50 -20.97 9.73 -1.18
N VAL A 51 -20.07 8.75 -0.91
CA VAL A 51 -19.22 8.12 -1.93
C VAL A 51 -19.52 6.63 -2.15
N GLU A 52 -20.55 6.06 -1.55
CA GLU A 52 -20.87 4.62 -1.61
C GLU A 52 -20.94 4.08 -3.05
N THR A 53 -21.53 4.83 -3.98
CA THR A 53 -21.68 4.43 -5.38
C THR A 53 -20.35 4.45 -6.15
N HIS A 54 -19.31 5.02 -5.56
CA HIS A 54 -17.97 5.15 -6.11
C HIS A 54 -16.94 4.24 -5.43
N VAL A 55 -17.33 3.51 -4.37
CA VAL A 55 -16.50 2.55 -3.65
C VAL A 55 -16.92 1.12 -3.99
N LEU A 56 -16.03 0.35 -4.56
CA LEU A 56 -16.23 -1.03 -4.98
C LEU A 56 -15.68 -2.00 -3.91
N PHE A 57 -16.56 -2.55 -3.08
CA PHE A 57 -16.24 -3.58 -2.11
C PHE A 57 -16.32 -4.96 -2.78
N LEU A 58 -15.19 -5.51 -3.22
CA LEU A 58 -15.14 -6.72 -4.06
C LEU A 58 -14.82 -8.01 -3.29
N GLY A 59 -14.70 -7.91 -1.94
CA GLY A 59 -14.40 -9.09 -1.13
C GLY A 59 -12.99 -9.62 -1.34
N LYS A 60 -12.75 -10.85 -0.88
CA LYS A 60 -11.46 -11.54 -1.07
C LYS A 60 -11.31 -11.96 -2.53
N GLN A 61 -10.13 -11.72 -3.09
CA GLN A 61 -9.74 -12.13 -4.44
C GLN A 61 -8.53 -13.05 -4.35
N ASN A 62 -8.52 -14.10 -5.17
CA ASN A 62 -7.39 -15.05 -5.24
C ASN A 62 -6.22 -14.45 -6.04
N ASP A 63 -6.52 -13.64 -7.04
CA ASP A 63 -5.54 -12.89 -7.82
C ASP A 63 -5.90 -11.40 -7.76
N VAL A 64 -4.98 -10.62 -7.23
CA VAL A 64 -5.11 -9.17 -7.10
C VAL A 64 -4.36 -8.40 -8.19
N SER A 65 -3.56 -9.10 -8.99
CA SER A 65 -2.66 -8.49 -10.00
C SER A 65 -3.42 -7.67 -11.03
N ALA A 66 -4.55 -8.22 -11.53
CA ALA A 66 -5.38 -7.51 -12.51
C ALA A 66 -5.98 -6.22 -11.95
N PHE A 67 -6.32 -6.19 -10.65
CA PHE A 67 -6.86 -5.00 -10.01
C PHE A 67 -5.78 -3.94 -9.79
N TYR A 68 -4.53 -4.33 -9.50
CA TYR A 68 -3.42 -3.39 -9.46
C TYR A 68 -3.19 -2.76 -10.83
N GLN A 69 -3.16 -3.56 -11.91
CA GLN A 69 -2.96 -3.04 -13.28
C GLN A 69 -4.05 -2.05 -13.74
N LEU A 70 -5.25 -2.11 -13.15
CA LEU A 70 -6.35 -1.18 -13.42
C LEU A 70 -6.32 0.05 -12.52
N SER A 71 -5.35 0.15 -11.60
CA SER A 71 -5.31 1.19 -10.59
C SER A 71 -4.16 2.15 -10.81
N ASP A 72 -4.39 3.42 -10.52
CA ASP A 72 -3.35 4.46 -10.57
C ASP A 72 -2.58 4.53 -9.24
N LEU A 73 -3.27 4.42 -8.13
CA LEU A 73 -2.70 4.57 -6.79
C LEU A 73 -3.08 3.41 -5.87
N VAL A 74 -2.14 2.99 -5.02
CA VAL A 74 -2.41 2.10 -3.89
C VAL A 74 -2.32 2.87 -2.57
N LEU A 75 -3.35 2.74 -1.74
CA LEU A 75 -3.42 3.37 -0.42
C LEU A 75 -3.23 2.31 0.66
N LEU A 76 -2.19 2.43 1.48
CA LEU A 76 -1.97 1.60 2.67
C LEU A 76 -1.74 2.51 3.89
N LEU A 77 -2.84 2.97 4.49
CA LEU A 77 -2.85 3.98 5.56
C LEU A 77 -2.96 3.34 6.95
N SER A 78 -2.41 2.13 7.11
CA SER A 78 -2.47 1.33 8.32
C SER A 78 -1.84 2.05 9.52
N GLU A 79 -2.36 1.77 10.72
CA GLU A 79 -1.74 2.17 11.99
C GLU A 79 -0.54 1.29 12.35
N LYS A 80 -0.63 -0.01 11.99
CA LYS A 80 0.46 -0.99 12.17
C LYS A 80 0.60 -1.83 10.92
N GLU A 81 1.83 -1.92 10.42
CA GLU A 81 2.18 -2.75 9.28
C GLU A 81 3.56 -3.37 9.49
N SER A 82 3.69 -4.67 9.29
CA SER A 82 4.97 -5.35 9.50
C SER A 82 5.97 -5.03 8.40
N PHE A 83 5.54 -5.14 7.14
CA PHE A 83 6.43 -4.89 5.99
C PHE A 83 5.72 -4.16 4.83
N GLY A 84 4.44 -4.43 4.58
CA GLY A 84 3.71 -3.81 3.46
C GLY A 84 3.84 -4.58 2.14
N LEU A 85 3.75 -5.90 2.17
CA LEU A 85 3.81 -6.75 0.96
C LEU A 85 2.84 -6.30 -0.12
N THR A 86 1.63 -5.91 0.26
CA THR A 86 0.61 -5.39 -0.68
C THR A 86 1.07 -4.13 -1.43
N LEU A 87 1.92 -3.29 -0.80
CA LEU A 87 2.54 -2.16 -1.51
C LEU A 87 3.55 -2.65 -2.55
N LEU A 88 4.44 -3.58 -2.18
CA LEU A 88 5.43 -4.11 -3.11
C LEU A 88 4.77 -4.80 -4.31
N GLU A 89 3.70 -5.57 -4.07
CA GLU A 89 2.92 -6.19 -5.14
C GLU A 89 2.35 -5.15 -6.10
N ALA A 90 1.70 -4.11 -5.58
CA ALA A 90 1.16 -3.02 -6.38
C ALA A 90 2.27 -2.23 -7.11
N MET A 91 3.34 -1.87 -6.42
CA MET A 91 4.47 -1.11 -6.99
C MET A 91 5.14 -1.88 -8.13
N LYS A 92 5.28 -3.21 -8.04
CA LYS A 92 5.80 -4.05 -9.14
C LYS A 92 4.95 -3.98 -10.41
N THR A 93 3.67 -3.67 -10.31
CA THR A 93 2.79 -3.44 -11.47
C THR A 93 2.78 -1.99 -11.96
N GLY A 94 3.58 -1.12 -11.32
CA GLY A 94 3.70 0.29 -11.69
C GLY A 94 2.73 1.23 -10.96
N VAL A 95 1.99 0.75 -9.98
CA VAL A 95 1.02 1.54 -9.20
C VAL A 95 1.74 2.32 -8.11
N LEU A 96 1.56 3.66 -8.09
CA LEU A 96 2.23 4.52 -7.11
C LEU A 96 1.59 4.41 -5.71
N PRO A 97 2.42 4.26 -4.66
CA PRO A 97 1.93 4.09 -3.30
C PRO A 97 1.75 5.43 -2.57
N ILE A 98 0.71 5.47 -1.73
CA ILE A 98 0.60 6.42 -0.62
C ILE A 98 0.41 5.59 0.65
N GLY A 99 1.35 5.67 1.58
CA GLY A 99 1.36 4.89 2.81
C GLY A 99 1.42 5.77 4.05
N SER A 100 1.03 5.21 5.19
CA SER A 100 1.21 5.85 6.49
C SER A 100 2.64 5.66 7.01
N HIS A 101 3.05 6.53 7.94
CA HIS A 101 4.33 6.43 8.63
C HIS A 101 4.33 5.29 9.68
N ALA A 102 3.99 4.06 9.27
CA ALA A 102 3.80 2.90 10.13
C ALA A 102 4.72 1.74 9.73
N GLY A 103 5.42 1.17 10.71
CA GLY A 103 6.22 -0.07 10.56
C GLY A 103 7.07 -0.12 9.31
N GLY A 104 7.00 -1.25 8.59
CA GLY A 104 7.77 -1.51 7.37
C GLY A 104 7.37 -0.69 6.13
N ILE A 105 6.27 0.08 6.16
CA ILE A 105 5.90 0.94 5.03
C ILE A 105 7.04 1.90 4.66
N LYS A 106 7.76 2.42 5.66
CA LYS A 106 8.92 3.30 5.48
C LYS A 106 10.13 2.62 4.84
N GLU A 107 10.20 1.31 4.93
CA GLU A 107 11.24 0.53 4.28
C GLU A 107 10.95 0.32 2.80
N VAL A 108 9.67 0.36 2.42
CA VAL A 108 9.21 0.13 1.05
C VAL A 108 9.16 1.44 0.28
N ILE A 109 8.54 2.50 0.85
CA ILE A 109 8.36 3.79 0.19
C ILE A 109 9.49 4.75 0.57
N ARG A 110 10.17 5.32 -0.43
CA ARG A 110 10.98 6.52 -0.27
C ARG A 110 10.11 7.74 -0.53
N HIS A 111 9.86 8.51 0.54
CA HIS A 111 8.99 9.68 0.48
C HIS A 111 9.45 10.68 -0.58
N GLU A 112 8.50 11.11 -1.44
CA GLU A 112 8.70 12.03 -2.58
C GLU A 112 9.56 11.49 -3.74
N GLU A 113 10.17 10.30 -3.59
CA GLU A 113 10.97 9.66 -4.64
C GLU A 113 10.20 8.52 -5.33
N THR A 114 9.64 7.60 -4.53
CA THR A 114 8.96 6.40 -5.04
C THR A 114 7.49 6.31 -4.64
N GLY A 115 6.98 7.30 -3.96
CA GLY A 115 5.63 7.43 -3.44
C GLY A 115 5.56 8.45 -2.31
N PHE A 116 4.46 8.48 -1.59
CA PHE A 116 4.27 9.42 -0.49
C PHE A 116 4.00 8.70 0.83
N ILE A 117 4.54 9.27 1.91
CA ILE A 117 4.27 8.85 3.29
C ILE A 117 3.55 9.98 4.00
N VAL A 118 2.51 9.64 4.77
CA VAL A 118 1.72 10.57 5.58
C VAL A 118 1.67 10.11 7.04
N ASP A 119 1.31 10.99 7.93
CA ASP A 119 1.06 10.61 9.33
C ASP A 119 -0.17 9.70 9.44
N ILE A 120 -0.17 8.85 10.48
CA ILE A 120 -1.27 7.91 10.73
C ILE A 120 -2.56 8.70 10.94
N GLY A 121 -3.58 8.40 10.13
CA GLY A 121 -4.88 9.05 10.19
C GLY A 121 -4.98 10.38 9.41
N ASP A 122 -3.91 10.86 8.78
CA ASP A 122 -3.95 12.10 7.99
C ASP A 122 -4.51 11.86 6.58
N SER A 123 -5.82 11.68 6.51
CA SER A 123 -6.57 11.55 5.24
C SER A 123 -6.48 12.81 4.37
N THR A 124 -6.25 13.98 4.98
CA THR A 124 -6.16 15.24 4.24
C THR A 124 -4.86 15.37 3.47
N GLN A 125 -3.73 15.03 4.09
CA GLN A 125 -2.44 15.04 3.39
C GLN A 125 -2.35 13.91 2.36
N ALA A 126 -2.91 12.72 2.66
CA ALA A 126 -3.01 11.62 1.71
C ALA A 126 -3.79 12.02 0.45
N ALA A 127 -4.94 12.71 0.62
CA ALA A 127 -5.73 13.22 -0.50
C ALA A 127 -4.97 14.27 -1.32
N LYS A 128 -4.26 15.19 -0.68
CA LYS A 128 -3.43 16.19 -1.39
C LYS A 128 -2.38 15.52 -2.27
N TYR A 129 -1.69 14.49 -1.76
CA TYR A 129 -0.70 13.75 -2.55
C TYR A 129 -1.35 12.95 -3.68
N ALA A 130 -2.49 12.32 -3.44
CA ALA A 130 -3.24 11.63 -4.48
C ALA A 130 -3.66 12.59 -5.61
N ILE A 131 -4.25 13.72 -5.28
CA ILE A 131 -4.64 14.76 -6.26
C ILE A 131 -3.40 15.26 -7.01
N LYS A 132 -2.30 15.54 -6.30
CA LYS A 132 -1.03 15.99 -6.91
C LYS A 132 -0.52 15.03 -7.97
N LEU A 133 -0.57 13.71 -7.71
CA LEU A 133 -0.15 12.68 -8.67
C LEU A 133 -1.12 12.56 -9.83
N LEU A 134 -2.42 12.46 -9.54
CA LEU A 134 -3.45 12.23 -10.57
C LEU A 134 -3.66 13.44 -11.49
N SER A 135 -3.36 14.66 -11.01
CA SER A 135 -3.46 15.89 -11.79
C SER A 135 -2.18 16.25 -12.55
N ASN A 136 -1.08 15.52 -12.35
CA ASN A 136 0.20 15.82 -12.97
C ASN A 136 0.83 14.55 -13.61
N PRO A 137 0.51 14.27 -14.89
CA PRO A 137 1.02 13.08 -15.58
C PRO A 137 2.56 13.01 -15.66
N GLU A 138 3.23 14.14 -15.79
CA GLU A 138 4.70 14.18 -15.86
C GLU A 138 5.34 13.77 -14.53
N LEU A 139 4.81 14.31 -13.42
CA LEU A 139 5.24 13.91 -12.07
C LEU A 139 4.96 12.43 -11.82
N TYR A 140 3.76 11.97 -12.21
CA TYR A 140 3.37 10.57 -12.07
C TYR A 140 4.36 9.64 -12.78
N GLN A 141 4.60 9.86 -14.07
CA GLN A 141 5.51 9.05 -14.89
C GLN A 141 6.96 9.08 -14.38
N LYS A 142 7.43 10.26 -13.95
CA LYS A 142 8.77 10.41 -13.36
C LYS A 142 8.91 9.57 -12.08
N MET A 143 7.95 9.70 -11.17
CA MET A 143 7.96 8.96 -9.91
C MET A 143 7.80 7.46 -10.13
N GLN A 144 6.90 7.04 -11.03
CA GLN A 144 6.71 5.63 -11.41
C GLN A 144 8.00 5.01 -11.96
N SER A 145 8.69 5.70 -12.87
CA SER A 145 9.96 5.23 -13.43
C SER A 145 11.05 5.09 -12.37
N GLN A 146 11.11 6.04 -11.42
CA GLN A 146 12.04 5.99 -10.31
C GLN A 146 11.70 4.85 -9.34
N MET A 147 10.43 4.67 -9.04
CA MET A 147 9.90 3.60 -8.18
C MET A 147 10.24 2.22 -8.72
N LEU A 148 9.99 1.97 -10.02
CA LEU A 148 10.27 0.67 -10.63
C LEU A 148 11.76 0.32 -10.57
N LYS A 149 12.66 1.27 -10.84
CA LYS A 149 14.11 1.08 -10.70
C LYS A 149 14.51 0.77 -9.26
N ASP A 150 13.94 1.48 -8.30
CA ASP A 150 14.22 1.30 -6.88
C ASP A 150 13.77 -0.08 -6.39
N ILE A 151 12.59 -0.54 -6.82
CA ILE A 151 12.07 -1.86 -6.46
C ILE A 151 12.95 -2.97 -7.03
N GLU A 152 13.33 -2.87 -8.30
CA GLU A 152 14.19 -3.85 -8.92
C GLU A 152 15.56 -3.92 -8.23
N ALA A 153 16.11 -2.78 -7.84
CA ALA A 153 17.38 -2.71 -7.15
C ALA A 153 17.36 -3.24 -5.70
N ARG A 154 16.21 -3.09 -4.99
CA ARG A 154 16.12 -3.44 -3.55
C ARG A 154 15.36 -4.72 -3.26
N PHE A 155 14.41 -5.09 -4.13
CA PHE A 155 13.43 -6.17 -3.89
C PHE A 155 13.34 -7.15 -5.07
N SER A 156 14.41 -7.31 -5.86
CA SER A 156 14.44 -8.39 -6.86
C SER A 156 14.38 -9.75 -6.17
N SER A 157 13.78 -10.73 -6.83
CA SER A 157 13.65 -12.10 -6.31
C SER A 157 15.00 -12.70 -5.91
N ASP A 158 16.05 -12.43 -6.69
CA ASP A 158 17.40 -12.95 -6.47
C ASP A 158 18.02 -12.36 -5.20
N LEU A 159 17.90 -11.04 -4.98
CA LEU A 159 18.37 -10.37 -3.77
C LEU A 159 17.62 -10.85 -2.51
N ILE A 160 16.32 -11.08 -2.61
CA ILE A 160 15.53 -11.59 -1.48
C ILE A 160 15.93 -13.04 -1.17
N THR A 161 16.13 -13.88 -2.19
CA THR A 161 16.59 -15.26 -2.03
C THR A 161 17.96 -15.29 -1.39
N ASP A 162 18.93 -14.50 -1.87
CA ASP A 162 20.27 -14.40 -1.31
C ASP A 162 20.27 -13.92 0.16
N GLN A 163 19.39 -12.97 0.50
CA GLN A 163 19.26 -12.49 1.89
C GLN A 163 18.69 -13.58 2.81
N TYR A 164 17.68 -14.32 2.36
CA TYR A 164 17.13 -15.46 3.12
C TYR A 164 18.16 -16.59 3.27
N GLU A 165 18.86 -16.96 2.22
CA GLU A 165 19.91 -17.98 2.28
C GLU A 165 21.04 -17.58 3.24
N ASN A 166 21.49 -16.35 3.18
CA ASN A 166 22.50 -15.81 4.10
C ASN A 166 22.00 -15.76 5.55
N TYR A 167 20.73 -15.43 5.77
CA TYR A 167 20.12 -15.46 7.10
C TYR A 167 20.06 -16.88 7.66
N TYR A 168 19.57 -17.86 6.86
CA TYR A 168 19.52 -19.27 7.25
C TYR A 168 20.91 -19.83 7.54
N ARG A 169 21.90 -19.49 6.72
CA ARG A 169 23.29 -19.89 6.93
C ARG A 169 23.85 -19.39 8.27
N LYS A 170 23.64 -18.13 8.58
CA LYS A 170 24.02 -17.55 9.89
C LYS A 170 23.32 -18.21 11.08
N MET A 171 22.06 -18.56 10.93
CA MET A 171 21.31 -19.25 12.00
C MET A 171 21.84 -20.68 12.24
N LEU A 172 22.20 -21.39 11.19
CA LEU A 172 22.82 -22.73 11.31
C LEU A 172 24.19 -22.66 11.99
N GLU A 173 25.06 -21.73 11.60
CA GLU A 173 26.38 -21.52 12.22
C GLU A 173 26.28 -21.14 13.72
N GLN A 174 25.27 -20.37 14.11
CA GLN A 174 25.01 -20.02 15.51
C GLN A 174 24.43 -21.19 16.32
N GLY A 175 23.65 -22.08 15.67
CA GLY A 175 23.11 -23.28 16.29
C GLY A 175 24.17 -24.36 16.58
N GLU A 176 25.16 -24.50 15.71
CA GLU A 176 26.29 -25.41 15.90
C GLU A 176 27.21 -24.97 17.04
N ASN A 177 27.51 -23.68 17.15
CA ASN A 177 28.34 -23.13 18.22
C ASN A 177 27.71 -23.21 19.63
N ASN A 178 26.38 -23.33 19.74
CA ASN A 178 25.70 -23.49 21.02
C ASN A 178 25.59 -24.96 21.50
N ASN A 179 25.93 -25.94 20.66
CA ASN A 179 25.92 -27.35 21.01
C ASN A 179 27.31 -27.89 21.42
N GLU A 180 28.35 -27.09 21.34
CA GLU A 180 29.72 -27.45 21.75
C GLU A 180 30.15 -26.83 23.10
N SER A 181 29.19 -26.30 23.90
CA SER A 181 29.49 -25.67 25.21
C SER A 181 28.96 -26.49 26.37
#